data_41660532d959d110c094798f2ab14e0e
#
_entry.id   41660532d959d110c094798f2ab14e0e
#
_cell.length_a   1.000
_cell.length_b   1.000
_cell.length_c   1.000
_cell.angle_alpha   90.00
_cell.angle_beta   90.00
_cell.angle_gamma   90.00
#
_symmetry.space_group_name_H-M   'P 1'
#
loop_
_entity.id
_entity.type
_entity.pdbx_description
1 polymer ?
#
loop_
_entity_poly.entity_id
_entity_poly.type
_entity_poly.pdbx_seq_one_letter_code
_entity_poly.pdbx_strand_id
1 'polypeptide(L)'
;MQIQQGSILSTAGANVQVADGIDLLDGNLKVASGHGIDFSATSDATGQTSELLDDYEEGTWTASFSDGSTAYTMNSGIKVGRYVKIGDHVWIWGYFKTDDVDGGGANENTSTKITGLPYTIENSIQNYSTVHIGYLNSFALPNALSVVMGYIEISNSYIYLVRNGSTDGTEAITGVHVSDGGTLMLSAMYKVA
;
A
#
# COMPACT_ATOMS: atom_id res chain seq x y z
N MET A 1 -34.20 -31.76 -0.49
CA MET A 1 -33.73 -32.18 -1.84
C MET A 1 -32.21 -32.22 -1.77
N GLN A 2 -31.59 -33.41 -1.81
CA GLN A 2 -30.14 -33.52 -1.92
C GLN A 2 -29.79 -33.49 -3.39
N ILE A 3 -28.98 -32.48 -3.82
CA ILE A 3 -28.38 -32.47 -5.14
C ILE A 3 -27.04 -33.21 -4.99
N GLN A 4 -27.01 -34.49 -5.29
CA GLN A 4 -25.77 -35.28 -5.37
C GLN A 4 -25.24 -35.16 -6.80
N GLN A 5 -24.06 -34.54 -6.97
CA GLN A 5 -23.39 -34.35 -8.25
C GLN A 5 -24.20 -33.58 -9.32
N GLY A 6 -24.05 -32.28 -9.38
CA GLY A 6 -24.65 -31.46 -10.42
C GLY A 6 -24.45 -29.98 -10.18
N SER A 7 -24.37 -29.24 -11.25
CA SER A 7 -24.39 -27.78 -11.20
C SER A 7 -25.79 -27.30 -10.91
N ILE A 8 -25.97 -26.39 -9.95
CA ILE A 8 -27.16 -25.56 -9.90
C ILE A 8 -27.02 -24.51 -10.99
N LEU A 9 -27.71 -24.73 -12.11
CA LEU A 9 -27.76 -23.75 -13.19
C LEU A 9 -29.05 -22.96 -13.06
N SER A 10 -28.96 -21.64 -12.91
CA SER A 10 -30.11 -20.78 -13.12
C SER A 10 -30.31 -20.57 -14.62
N THR A 11 -31.55 -20.55 -15.08
CA THR A 11 -31.88 -20.03 -16.41
C THR A 11 -31.49 -18.53 -16.45
N ALA A 12 -31.08 -18.04 -17.60
CA ALA A 12 -30.64 -16.65 -17.77
C ALA A 12 -31.62 -15.67 -17.13
N GLY A 13 -31.14 -14.88 -16.16
CA GLY A 13 -31.90 -13.86 -15.47
C GLY A 13 -32.55 -14.28 -14.15
N ALA A 14 -32.35 -15.52 -13.65
CA ALA A 14 -32.84 -15.95 -12.35
C ALA A 14 -31.71 -16.11 -11.32
N ASN A 15 -31.87 -15.53 -10.13
CA ASN A 15 -30.96 -15.74 -9.01
C ASN A 15 -31.32 -17.05 -8.28
N VAL A 16 -30.30 -17.74 -7.75
CA VAL A 16 -30.50 -18.81 -6.80
C VAL A 16 -30.77 -18.19 -5.43
N GLN A 17 -31.97 -18.41 -4.89
CA GLN A 17 -32.32 -17.95 -3.54
C GLN A 17 -32.06 -19.06 -2.52
N VAL A 18 -31.33 -18.73 -1.47
CA VAL A 18 -31.04 -19.64 -0.34
C VAL A 18 -31.59 -18.98 0.92
N ALA A 19 -32.56 -19.66 1.56
CA ALA A 19 -33.27 -19.09 2.70
C ALA A 19 -32.50 -19.15 4.01
N ASP A 20 -31.66 -20.18 4.20
CA ASP A 20 -31.02 -20.49 5.49
C ASP A 20 -29.48 -20.29 5.50
N GLY A 21 -28.90 -19.82 4.40
CA GLY A 21 -27.46 -19.62 4.28
C GLY A 21 -26.76 -20.65 3.39
N ILE A 22 -25.48 -20.42 3.14
CA ILE A 22 -24.59 -21.28 2.32
C ILE A 22 -23.44 -21.72 3.21
N ASP A 23 -23.30 -23.04 3.40
CA ASP A 23 -22.15 -23.65 4.06
C ASP A 23 -21.24 -24.30 3.01
N LEU A 24 -20.01 -23.80 2.90
CA LEU A 24 -18.95 -24.32 2.01
C LEU A 24 -18.01 -25.20 2.85
N LEU A 25 -18.32 -26.50 2.98
CA LEU A 25 -17.57 -27.42 3.84
C LEU A 25 -16.12 -27.63 3.40
N ASP A 26 -15.89 -27.71 2.09
CA ASP A 26 -14.55 -27.89 1.50
C ASP A 26 -14.56 -27.33 0.07
N GLY A 27 -14.26 -26.05 -0.05
CA GLY A 27 -14.25 -25.36 -1.34
C GLY A 27 -14.28 -23.84 -1.18
N ASN A 28 -14.11 -23.15 -2.28
CA ASN A 28 -14.10 -21.68 -2.33
C ASN A 28 -15.35 -21.16 -3.03
N LEU A 29 -15.85 -20.00 -2.57
CA LEU A 29 -16.76 -19.18 -3.36
C LEU A 29 -15.95 -18.48 -4.43
N LYS A 30 -16.19 -18.82 -5.72
CA LYS A 30 -15.55 -18.16 -6.85
C LYS A 30 -16.56 -17.26 -7.54
N VAL A 31 -16.28 -15.97 -7.53
CA VAL A 31 -17.01 -14.95 -8.28
C VAL A 31 -16.25 -14.57 -9.56
N ALA A 32 -16.96 -14.15 -10.60
CA ALA A 32 -16.33 -13.69 -11.83
C ALA A 32 -15.67 -12.31 -11.64
N SER A 33 -14.70 -11.96 -12.48
CA SER A 33 -14.07 -10.63 -12.46
C SER A 33 -15.11 -9.52 -12.61
N GLY A 34 -15.01 -8.48 -11.78
CA GLY A 34 -15.96 -7.37 -11.73
C GLY A 34 -17.28 -7.72 -11.01
N HIS A 35 -17.34 -8.86 -10.31
CA HIS A 35 -18.45 -9.28 -9.48
C HIS A 35 -17.93 -9.61 -8.09
N GLY A 36 -18.78 -9.50 -7.07
CA GLY A 36 -18.39 -9.68 -5.67
C GLY A 36 -19.53 -10.03 -4.76
N ILE A 37 -19.40 -9.67 -3.50
CA ILE A 37 -20.46 -9.77 -2.49
C ILE A 37 -21.12 -8.40 -2.39
N ASP A 38 -22.41 -8.35 -2.65
CA ASP A 38 -23.24 -7.15 -2.64
C ASP A 38 -23.94 -7.01 -1.28
N PHE A 39 -23.70 -5.91 -0.58
CA PHE A 39 -24.29 -5.57 0.72
C PHE A 39 -25.39 -4.51 0.61
N SER A 40 -25.83 -4.14 -0.58
CA SER A 40 -26.80 -3.05 -0.84
C SER A 40 -28.19 -3.26 -0.20
N ALA A 41 -28.43 -4.40 0.44
CA ALA A 41 -29.65 -4.66 1.22
C ALA A 41 -29.60 -4.03 2.64
N THR A 42 -28.47 -3.47 3.07
CA THR A 42 -28.32 -2.80 4.36
C THR A 42 -28.65 -1.31 4.26
N SER A 43 -28.81 -0.64 5.41
CA SER A 43 -29.03 0.82 5.41
C SER A 43 -27.72 1.57 5.23
N ASP A 44 -27.75 2.56 4.36
CA ASP A 44 -26.57 3.31 3.94
C ASP A 44 -26.24 4.49 4.84
N ALA A 45 -24.93 4.78 4.95
CA ALA A 45 -24.46 6.04 5.49
C ALA A 45 -24.57 7.14 4.43
N THR A 46 -24.73 8.40 4.86
CA THR A 46 -24.67 9.55 3.94
C THR A 46 -23.30 9.62 3.25
N GLY A 47 -23.29 9.67 1.93
CA GLY A 47 -22.06 9.77 1.13
C GLY A 47 -21.46 8.41 0.72
N GLN A 48 -22.16 7.33 0.96
CA GLN A 48 -21.77 6.01 0.46
C GLN A 48 -21.70 6.00 -1.08
N THR A 49 -20.73 5.29 -1.64
CA THR A 49 -20.50 5.23 -3.09
C THR A 49 -20.54 3.80 -3.65
N SER A 50 -20.35 2.76 -2.82
CA SER A 50 -20.42 1.36 -3.22
C SER A 50 -20.62 0.47 -2.01
N GLU A 51 -21.37 -0.62 -2.18
CA GLU A 51 -21.53 -1.71 -1.23
C GLU A 51 -21.13 -3.08 -1.84
N LEU A 52 -20.47 -3.04 -2.99
CA LEU A 52 -19.95 -4.22 -3.65
C LEU A 52 -18.50 -4.47 -3.22
N LEU A 53 -18.24 -5.62 -2.61
CA LEU A 53 -16.90 -6.14 -2.34
C LEU A 53 -16.49 -7.03 -3.52
N ASP A 54 -15.82 -6.49 -4.50
CA ASP A 54 -15.54 -7.13 -5.78
C ASP A 54 -14.05 -7.37 -6.08
N ASP A 55 -13.15 -6.87 -5.24
CA ASP A 55 -11.72 -6.98 -5.48
C ASP A 55 -10.96 -7.30 -4.18
N TYR A 56 -10.22 -8.40 -4.23
CA TYR A 56 -9.29 -8.82 -3.19
C TYR A 56 -8.02 -9.35 -3.82
N GLU A 57 -6.88 -8.78 -3.44
CA GLU A 57 -5.58 -9.20 -3.95
C GLU A 57 -4.52 -9.13 -2.86
N GLU A 58 -3.65 -10.13 -2.81
CA GLU A 58 -2.44 -10.14 -1.98
C GLU A 58 -1.21 -10.26 -2.88
N GLY A 59 -0.14 -9.57 -2.50
CA GLY A 59 1.06 -9.65 -3.29
C GLY A 59 2.29 -9.06 -2.61
N THR A 60 3.31 -8.90 -3.43
CA THR A 60 4.59 -8.30 -3.01
C THR A 60 4.92 -7.13 -3.91
N TRP A 61 5.68 -6.19 -3.39
CA TRP A 61 6.24 -5.07 -4.13
C TRP A 61 7.73 -4.91 -3.80
N THR A 62 8.48 -4.37 -4.74
CA THR A 62 9.92 -4.18 -4.57
C THR A 62 10.22 -2.71 -4.34
N ALA A 63 10.69 -2.40 -3.14
CA ALA A 63 11.09 -1.03 -2.82
C ALA A 63 12.44 -0.69 -3.45
N SER A 64 12.55 0.53 -3.94
CA SER A 64 13.82 1.15 -4.31
C SER A 64 13.87 2.55 -3.69
N PHE A 65 14.95 2.86 -3.01
CA PHE A 65 15.18 4.20 -2.49
C PHE A 65 15.91 5.01 -3.55
N SER A 66 15.53 6.27 -3.70
CA SER A 66 16.10 7.16 -4.69
C SER A 66 16.03 8.61 -4.20
N ASP A 67 17.00 9.41 -4.60
CA ASP A 67 16.96 10.87 -4.43
C ASP A 67 16.24 11.58 -5.60
N GLY A 68 15.55 10.82 -6.44
CA GLY A 68 14.82 11.33 -7.61
C GLY A 68 15.61 11.29 -8.91
N SER A 69 16.94 11.21 -8.86
CA SER A 69 17.82 11.06 -10.02
C SER A 69 18.57 9.74 -10.02
N THR A 70 18.92 9.24 -8.85
CA THR A 70 19.70 8.02 -8.67
C THR A 70 19.01 7.07 -7.73
N ALA A 71 18.94 5.80 -8.11
CA ALA A 71 18.47 4.74 -7.22
C ALA A 71 19.62 4.25 -6.34
N TYR A 72 19.39 4.12 -5.05
CA TYR A 72 20.37 3.53 -4.12
C TYR A 72 20.44 2.02 -4.31
N THR A 73 21.58 1.44 -4.02
CA THR A 73 21.72 -0.02 -4.00
C THR A 73 20.97 -0.59 -2.80
N MET A 74 19.92 -1.34 -3.08
CA MET A 74 19.12 -2.00 -2.05
C MET A 74 19.69 -3.39 -1.72
N ASN A 75 19.63 -3.77 -0.45
CA ASN A 75 19.97 -5.13 -0.03
C ASN A 75 19.07 -6.15 -0.74
N SER A 76 19.68 -7.15 -1.38
CA SER A 76 18.97 -8.11 -2.22
C SER A 76 17.93 -8.95 -1.48
N GLY A 77 18.13 -9.19 -0.18
CA GLY A 77 17.21 -9.97 0.67
C GLY A 77 16.20 -9.12 1.45
N ILE A 78 16.40 -7.78 1.50
CA ILE A 78 15.63 -6.88 2.39
C ILE A 78 15.12 -5.67 1.59
N LYS A 79 14.41 -5.93 0.51
CA LYS A 79 13.81 -4.90 -0.36
C LYS A 79 12.39 -5.22 -0.84
N VAL A 80 11.85 -6.35 -0.39
CA VAL A 80 10.52 -6.80 -0.80
C VAL A 80 9.53 -6.54 0.33
N GLY A 81 8.52 -5.74 0.04
CA GLY A 81 7.37 -5.52 0.88
C GLY A 81 6.18 -6.38 0.45
N ARG A 82 5.14 -6.33 1.24
CA ARG A 82 3.86 -7.02 1.00
C ARG A 82 2.73 -6.03 0.89
N TYR A 83 1.66 -6.43 0.25
CA TYR A 83 0.43 -5.66 0.22
C TYR A 83 -0.80 -6.56 0.26
N VAL A 84 -1.91 -5.97 0.68
CA VAL A 84 -3.27 -6.49 0.53
C VAL A 84 -4.11 -5.36 -0.05
N LYS A 85 -4.89 -5.66 -1.09
CA LYS A 85 -5.89 -4.78 -1.68
C LYS A 85 -7.28 -5.31 -1.38
N ILE A 86 -8.17 -4.45 -0.93
CA ILE A 86 -9.60 -4.76 -0.71
C ILE A 86 -10.40 -3.62 -1.31
N GLY A 87 -11.14 -3.90 -2.37
CA GLY A 87 -11.81 -2.87 -3.16
C GLY A 87 -10.80 -1.85 -3.70
N ASP A 88 -10.99 -0.59 -3.39
CA ASP A 88 -10.11 0.51 -3.78
C ASP A 88 -9.04 0.88 -2.74
N HIS A 89 -8.91 0.12 -1.65
CA HIS A 89 -7.93 0.37 -0.59
C HIS A 89 -6.80 -0.64 -0.61
N VAL A 90 -5.57 -0.12 -0.48
CA VAL A 90 -4.34 -0.92 -0.44
C VAL A 90 -3.62 -0.69 0.88
N TRP A 91 -3.34 -1.77 1.59
CA TRP A 91 -2.43 -1.79 2.74
C TRP A 91 -1.07 -2.28 2.26
N ILE A 92 -0.02 -1.55 2.61
CA ILE A 92 1.37 -1.94 2.36
C ILE A 92 2.15 -2.03 3.66
N TRP A 93 3.14 -2.92 3.70
CA TRP A 93 4.13 -2.95 4.77
C TRP A 93 5.43 -3.58 4.27
N GLY A 94 6.51 -3.26 4.97
CA GLY A 94 7.80 -3.83 4.64
C GLY A 94 8.91 -3.39 5.59
N TYR A 95 9.99 -4.17 5.51
CA TYR A 95 11.28 -3.90 6.14
C TYR A 95 12.32 -3.78 5.03
N PHE A 96 13.01 -2.65 4.96
CA PHE A 96 13.88 -2.32 3.84
C PHE A 96 15.25 -1.88 4.33
N LYS A 97 16.27 -2.23 3.54
CA LYS A 97 17.66 -1.86 3.84
C LYS A 97 18.37 -1.43 2.57
N THR A 98 19.16 -0.34 2.68
CA THR A 98 20.13 0.07 1.67
C THR A 98 21.47 -0.61 1.95
N ASP A 99 22.19 -1.06 0.91
CA ASP A 99 23.57 -1.55 1.04
C ASP A 99 24.57 -0.43 0.72
N ASP A 100 24.27 0.39 -0.29
CA ASP A 100 25.14 1.49 -0.75
C ASP A 100 24.27 2.66 -1.23
N VAL A 101 24.50 3.83 -0.67
CA VAL A 101 23.87 5.10 -1.06
C VAL A 101 24.79 6.00 -1.88
N ASP A 102 26.10 5.78 -1.83
CA ASP A 102 27.11 6.63 -2.48
C ASP A 102 27.39 6.27 -3.93
N GLY A 103 27.00 5.08 -4.40
CA GLY A 103 27.21 4.62 -5.78
C GLY A 103 26.58 5.49 -6.86
N GLY A 104 25.83 6.51 -6.47
CA GLY A 104 25.17 7.47 -7.34
C GLY A 104 25.30 8.95 -6.95
N GLY A 105 26.08 9.26 -5.93
CA GLY A 105 26.22 10.63 -5.43
C GLY A 105 24.94 11.12 -4.76
N ALA A 106 24.83 10.88 -3.46
CA ALA A 106 23.72 11.36 -2.65
C ALA A 106 23.51 12.87 -2.84
N ASN A 107 22.33 13.25 -3.33
CA ASN A 107 22.03 14.66 -3.61
C ASN A 107 21.47 15.34 -2.37
N GLU A 108 22.17 16.34 -1.89
CA GLU A 108 21.79 17.11 -0.69
C GLU A 108 20.46 17.86 -0.86
N ASN A 109 20.10 18.19 -2.10
CA ASN A 109 18.98 19.08 -2.41
C ASN A 109 17.71 18.34 -2.86
N THR A 110 17.77 17.01 -2.98
CA THR A 110 16.64 16.25 -3.52
C THR A 110 16.06 15.30 -2.48
N SER A 111 14.73 15.33 -2.35
CA SER A 111 14.01 14.49 -1.40
C SER A 111 14.18 13.01 -1.70
N THR A 112 14.52 12.24 -0.68
CA THR A 112 14.52 10.78 -0.77
C THR A 112 13.09 10.25 -0.89
N LYS A 113 12.92 9.37 -1.86
CA LYS A 113 11.66 8.69 -2.17
C LYS A 113 11.84 7.19 -2.05
N ILE A 114 10.77 6.50 -1.65
CA ILE A 114 10.67 5.05 -1.75
C ILE A 114 9.72 4.76 -2.90
N THR A 115 10.25 4.22 -3.99
CA THR A 115 9.52 3.89 -5.22
C THR A 115 9.12 2.42 -5.26
N GLY A 116 8.31 2.03 -6.25
CA GLY A 116 7.91 0.65 -6.49
C GLY A 116 6.62 0.26 -5.80
N LEU A 117 5.81 1.21 -5.33
CA LEU A 117 4.47 0.90 -4.80
C LEU A 117 3.65 0.11 -5.81
N PRO A 118 2.83 -0.85 -5.36
CA PRO A 118 2.07 -1.73 -6.25
C PRO A 118 1.03 -0.99 -7.08
N TYR A 119 0.50 0.12 -6.58
CA TYR A 119 -0.53 0.92 -7.23
C TYR A 119 -0.26 2.41 -7.07
N THR A 120 -0.76 3.19 -8.03
CA THR A 120 -0.79 4.65 -7.95
C THR A 120 -1.96 5.10 -7.08
N ILE A 121 -1.73 6.09 -6.22
CA ILE A 121 -2.79 6.68 -5.40
C ILE A 121 -3.79 7.45 -6.28
N GLU A 122 -5.07 7.42 -5.91
CA GLU A 122 -6.13 8.13 -6.61
C GLU A 122 -5.86 9.64 -6.63
N ASN A 123 -6.17 10.28 -7.76
CA ASN A 123 -6.02 11.73 -7.95
C ASN A 123 -7.16 12.53 -7.29
N SER A 124 -7.20 12.52 -5.98
CA SER A 124 -8.13 13.33 -5.18
C SER A 124 -7.42 13.87 -3.96
N ILE A 125 -7.55 15.17 -3.68
CA ILE A 125 -6.86 15.84 -2.59
C ILE A 125 -7.15 15.23 -1.21
N GLN A 126 -8.28 14.56 -1.06
CA GLN A 126 -8.66 13.87 0.18
C GLN A 126 -7.85 12.57 0.39
N ASN A 127 -7.13 12.10 -0.62
CA ASN A 127 -6.42 10.82 -0.61
C ASN A 127 -4.92 10.91 -0.33
N TYR A 128 -4.39 12.10 0.01
CA TYR A 128 -3.07 12.16 0.61
C TYR A 128 -2.98 11.18 1.77
N SER A 129 -2.01 10.29 1.76
CA SER A 129 -1.94 9.21 2.73
C SER A 129 -0.66 9.28 3.55
N THR A 130 -0.81 9.04 4.84
CA THR A 130 0.32 8.99 5.77
C THR A 130 1.02 7.65 5.69
N VAL A 131 2.34 7.67 5.89
CA VAL A 131 3.16 6.47 6.03
C VAL A 131 3.72 6.42 7.44
N HIS A 132 3.44 5.34 8.13
CA HIS A 132 3.96 5.11 9.47
C HIS A 132 5.35 4.47 9.39
N ILE A 133 6.32 5.08 10.05
CA ILE A 133 7.68 4.55 10.19
C ILE A 133 7.81 3.99 11.61
N GLY A 134 7.83 2.67 11.72
CA GLY A 134 7.90 1.98 13.02
C GLY A 134 9.32 1.70 13.51
N TYR A 135 10.30 1.74 12.61
CA TYR A 135 11.72 1.51 12.92
C TYR A 135 12.60 2.27 11.94
N LEU A 136 13.69 2.80 12.45
CA LEU A 136 14.70 3.52 11.67
C LEU A 136 16.09 3.24 12.26
N ASN A 137 17.06 2.94 11.40
CA ASN A 137 18.46 2.78 11.78
C ASN A 137 19.40 3.21 10.67
N SER A 138 20.58 3.70 11.02
CA SER A 138 21.61 4.19 10.09
C SER A 138 21.09 5.31 9.16
N PHE A 139 20.46 6.32 9.76
CA PHE A 139 20.10 7.58 9.12
C PHE A 139 20.88 8.71 9.81
N ALA A 140 21.60 9.52 9.03
CA ALA A 140 22.36 10.67 9.50
C ALA A 140 21.44 11.89 9.70
N LEU A 141 20.61 11.84 10.75
CA LEU A 141 19.66 12.91 11.05
C LEU A 141 20.37 14.09 11.76
N PRO A 142 19.96 15.34 11.48
CA PRO A 142 20.68 16.53 11.98
C PRO A 142 20.61 16.73 13.48
N ASN A 143 19.66 16.11 14.17
CA ASN A 143 19.59 16.14 15.63
C ASN A 143 18.94 14.86 16.18
N ALA A 144 19.19 14.58 17.45
CA ALA A 144 18.71 13.38 18.16
C ALA A 144 17.18 13.32 18.35
N LEU A 145 16.48 14.44 18.13
CA LEU A 145 15.03 14.55 18.28
C LEU A 145 14.32 14.49 16.92
N SER A 146 15.05 14.24 15.83
CA SER A 146 14.44 14.12 14.51
C SER A 146 13.58 12.86 14.42
N VAL A 147 12.32 13.04 14.10
CA VAL A 147 11.37 11.96 13.81
C VAL A 147 11.17 11.88 12.31
N VAL A 148 11.41 10.72 11.73
CA VAL A 148 11.15 10.46 10.32
C VAL A 148 9.72 10.02 10.13
N MET A 149 9.08 10.58 9.14
CA MET A 149 7.70 10.33 8.74
C MET A 149 7.67 10.12 7.22
N GLY A 150 6.55 9.67 6.71
CA GLY A 150 6.34 9.58 5.28
C GLY A 150 4.92 9.94 4.87
N TYR A 151 4.77 10.25 3.59
CA TYR A 151 3.46 10.42 2.98
C TYR A 151 3.48 10.01 1.50
N ILE A 152 2.30 9.70 0.97
CA ILE A 152 2.07 9.44 -0.44
C ILE A 152 1.20 10.58 -0.98
N GLU A 153 1.67 11.24 -2.02
CA GLU A 153 0.97 12.31 -2.70
C GLU A 153 0.09 11.75 -3.80
N ILE A 154 -1.04 12.39 -4.05
CA ILE A 154 -2.00 12.02 -5.12
C ILE A 154 -1.31 11.87 -6.48
N SER A 155 -1.82 10.96 -7.29
CA SER A 155 -1.27 10.60 -8.62
C SER A 155 0.15 10.02 -8.62
N ASN A 156 0.70 9.69 -7.46
CA ASN A 156 2.03 9.13 -7.33
C ASN A 156 2.03 7.64 -6.93
N SER A 157 3.12 6.94 -7.25
CA SER A 157 3.41 5.56 -6.87
C SER A 157 4.70 5.44 -6.05
N TYR A 158 4.98 6.48 -5.24
CA TYR A 158 6.14 6.51 -4.34
C TYR A 158 5.85 7.27 -3.05
N ILE A 159 6.63 6.98 -2.04
CA ILE A 159 6.56 7.59 -0.72
C ILE A 159 7.61 8.69 -0.63
N TYR A 160 7.23 9.86 -0.16
CA TYR A 160 8.17 10.88 0.31
C TYR A 160 8.57 10.59 1.75
N LEU A 161 9.86 10.70 2.04
CA LEU A 161 10.38 10.70 3.41
C LEU A 161 10.62 12.13 3.87
N VAL A 162 10.09 12.44 5.03
CA VAL A 162 10.22 13.74 5.69
C VAL A 162 10.59 13.57 7.16
N ARG A 163 11.10 14.61 7.78
CA ARG A 163 11.34 14.69 9.23
C ARG A 163 10.68 15.92 9.81
N ASN A 164 10.52 15.96 11.12
CA ASN A 164 10.13 17.19 11.79
C ASN A 164 11.18 18.28 11.55
N GLY A 165 10.73 19.46 11.18
CA GLY A 165 11.58 20.63 10.95
C GLY A 165 12.11 21.23 12.23
N SER A 166 13.06 22.15 12.09
CA SER A 166 13.70 22.85 13.23
C SER A 166 12.81 23.95 13.81
N THR A 167 11.93 24.53 13.02
CA THR A 167 11.08 25.68 13.41
C THR A 167 9.61 25.43 13.15
N ASP A 168 9.23 25.14 11.91
CA ASP A 168 7.85 24.93 11.48
C ASP A 168 7.74 23.82 10.45
N GLY A 169 6.73 22.95 10.61
CA GLY A 169 6.36 21.94 9.63
C GLY A 169 7.36 20.80 9.48
N THR A 170 7.49 20.30 8.27
CA THR A 170 8.35 19.17 7.92
C THR A 170 9.45 19.59 6.95
N GLU A 171 10.58 18.91 7.04
CA GLU A 171 11.71 19.03 6.12
C GLU A 171 11.96 17.71 5.41
N ALA A 172 12.43 17.77 4.17
CA ALA A 172 12.71 16.57 3.40
C ALA A 172 13.86 15.75 4.02
N ILE A 173 13.72 14.44 4.00
CA ILE A 173 14.87 13.53 4.07
C ILE A 173 15.51 13.55 2.69
N THR A 174 16.77 13.97 2.61
CA THR A 174 17.55 14.01 1.36
C THR A 174 18.60 12.91 1.35
N GLY A 175 19.30 12.74 0.24
CA GLY A 175 20.30 11.70 0.07
C GLY A 175 21.35 11.66 1.17
N VAL A 176 21.79 12.81 1.68
CA VAL A 176 22.79 12.88 2.77
C VAL A 176 22.29 12.38 4.12
N HIS A 177 20.99 12.24 4.29
CA HIS A 177 20.42 11.71 5.53
C HIS A 177 20.32 10.18 5.54
N VAL A 178 20.45 9.51 4.41
CA VAL A 178 20.43 8.03 4.31
C VAL A 178 21.86 7.55 4.25
N SER A 179 22.25 6.65 5.13
CA SER A 179 23.60 6.07 5.16
C SER A 179 23.58 4.65 4.62
N ASP A 180 24.76 4.11 4.31
CA ASP A 180 24.95 2.70 4.03
C ASP A 180 24.40 1.85 5.19
N GLY A 181 23.66 0.81 4.85
CA GLY A 181 22.94 0.04 5.82
C GLY A 181 21.70 0.72 6.39
N GLY A 182 21.28 1.85 5.84
CA GLY A 182 20.04 2.56 6.20
C GLY A 182 18.85 1.61 6.17
N THR A 183 18.17 1.48 7.30
CA THR A 183 17.14 0.48 7.49
C THR A 183 15.88 1.13 8.05
N LEU A 184 14.72 0.78 7.50
CA LEU A 184 13.45 1.22 8.06
C LEU A 184 12.34 0.14 7.93
N MET A 185 11.39 0.19 8.83
CA MET A 185 10.10 -0.50 8.71
C MET A 185 8.99 0.52 8.49
N LEU A 186 8.13 0.24 7.53
CA LEU A 186 6.98 1.09 7.27
C LEU A 186 5.69 0.29 7.07
N SER A 187 4.59 0.99 7.28
CA SER A 187 3.26 0.59 6.82
C SER A 187 2.47 1.82 6.35
N ALA A 188 1.57 1.61 5.42
CA ALA A 188 0.63 2.63 4.98
C ALA A 188 -0.66 1.99 4.47
N MET A 189 -1.70 2.81 4.41
CA MET A 189 -2.93 2.50 3.69
C MET A 189 -3.22 3.68 2.77
N TYR A 190 -3.62 3.39 1.54
CA TYR A 190 -3.99 4.43 0.58
C TYR A 190 -5.07 3.95 -0.38
N LYS A 191 -5.81 4.91 -0.94
CA LYS A 191 -6.86 4.65 -1.91
C LYS A 191 -6.30 4.68 -3.33
N VAL A 192 -6.70 3.74 -4.16
CA VAL A 192 -6.34 3.65 -5.57
C VAL A 192 -7.53 3.96 -6.47
N ALA A 193 -7.25 4.28 -7.74
CA ALA A 193 -8.29 4.61 -8.72
C ALA A 193 -9.03 3.34 -9.19
#